data_3e02f3d2951c32ddde7e91a287ab7102
#
_entry.id   3e02f3d2951c32ddde7e91a287ab7102
#
_cell.length_a   1.000
_cell.length_b   1.000
_cell.length_c   1.000
_cell.angle_alpha   90.00
_cell.angle_beta   90.00
_cell.angle_gamma   90.00
#
_symmetry.space_group_name_H-M   'P 1'
#
loop_
_entity.id
_entity.type
_entity.pdbx_description
1 polymer ?
#
loop_
_entity_poly.entity_id
_entity_poly.type
_entity_poly.pdbx_seq_one_letter_code
_entity_poly.pdbx_strand_id
1 'polypeptide(L)'
;MSAAGEGAAGERTNGHGMNVLICDCDGVLIDSEAVAADVIVRELDARWPGVDARPAVMPLLGLRIERVLAGASEAVGRTLSADDVDAIRRAVEAAAVNAPMVDGIDAALAAIPLTTACASNSYRAYVEAALARTGLARFFGDRLFCADSVARPKPAPDVYLAAARTLGAVPAQCLVVEDSVTGITAAAAAGMTVLGFVGGGHASAAQIDALRGIGARHVFDDMHELPGYVARWQATGAVLPN
;
A
#
# COMPACT_ATOMS: atom_id res chain seq x y z
N MET A 1 39.69 46.62 -34.09
CA MET A 1 40.28 45.72 -33.12
C MET A 1 39.15 44.99 -32.44
N SER A 2 39.07 43.72 -32.75
CA SER A 2 38.04 42.74 -32.35
C SER A 2 38.20 42.36 -30.89
N ALA A 3 37.11 42.25 -30.17
CA ALA A 3 37.05 41.48 -28.92
C ALA A 3 35.84 40.56 -29.00
N ALA A 4 36.11 39.28 -29.15
CA ALA A 4 35.15 38.20 -29.16
C ALA A 4 34.61 38.02 -27.76
N GLY A 5 33.27 37.98 -27.65
CA GLY A 5 32.57 37.52 -26.43
C GLY A 5 32.43 36.03 -26.49
N GLU A 6 33.11 35.34 -25.58
CA GLU A 6 32.91 33.92 -25.32
C GLU A 6 31.54 33.71 -24.65
N GLY A 7 30.67 33.04 -25.36
CA GLY A 7 29.40 32.56 -24.82
C GLY A 7 29.64 31.40 -23.86
N ALA A 8 29.36 31.61 -22.60
CA ALA A 8 29.28 30.53 -21.61
C ALA A 8 28.19 29.57 -22.00
N ALA A 9 28.57 28.40 -22.46
CA ALA A 9 27.66 27.26 -22.60
C ALA A 9 27.19 26.84 -21.19
N GLY A 10 25.96 27.17 -20.87
CA GLY A 10 25.31 26.68 -19.67
C GLY A 10 25.27 25.16 -19.72
N GLU A 11 26.05 24.50 -18.89
CA GLU A 11 25.91 23.09 -18.58
C GLU A 11 24.47 22.85 -18.09
N ARG A 12 23.69 22.26 -18.96
CA ARG A 12 22.43 21.61 -18.52
C ARG A 12 22.87 20.45 -17.65
N THR A 13 22.91 20.65 -16.35
CA THR A 13 22.92 19.56 -15.38
C THR A 13 21.68 18.75 -15.64
N ASN A 14 21.83 17.61 -16.29
CA ASN A 14 20.81 16.56 -16.32
C ASN A 14 20.56 16.14 -14.87
N GLY A 15 19.58 16.78 -14.25
CA GLY A 15 19.06 16.39 -12.94
C GLY A 15 18.40 15.01 -13.08
N HIS A 16 19.18 13.95 -13.12
CA HIS A 16 18.69 12.61 -12.85
C HIS A 16 18.36 12.57 -11.35
N GLY A 17 17.21 13.14 -11.00
CA GLY A 17 16.67 12.97 -9.67
C GLY A 17 16.50 11.48 -9.40
N MET A 18 16.68 11.10 -8.15
CA MET A 18 16.67 9.71 -7.71
C MET A 18 15.26 9.15 -7.78
N ASN A 19 15.03 8.11 -8.59
CA ASN A 19 13.78 7.36 -8.57
C ASN A 19 13.65 6.59 -7.24
N VAL A 20 12.46 6.62 -6.66
CA VAL A 20 12.15 6.05 -5.36
C VAL A 20 10.94 5.12 -5.48
N LEU A 21 11.01 3.96 -4.81
CA LEU A 21 9.86 3.08 -4.58
C LEU A 21 9.32 3.33 -3.18
N ILE A 22 8.03 3.64 -3.06
CA ILE A 22 7.36 3.81 -1.78
C ILE A 22 6.28 2.74 -1.65
N CYS A 23 6.38 1.91 -0.62
CA CYS A 23 5.40 0.85 -0.35
C CYS A 23 4.51 1.24 0.83
N ASP A 24 3.22 0.96 0.74
CA ASP A 24 2.40 0.87 1.96
C ASP A 24 2.85 -0.31 2.82
N CYS A 25 2.44 -0.34 4.08
CA CYS A 25 2.79 -1.41 5.00
C CYS A 25 1.75 -2.54 4.97
N ASP A 26 0.54 -2.22 5.40
CA ASP A 26 -0.55 -3.18 5.57
C ASP A 26 -1.15 -3.54 4.20
N GLY A 27 -1.30 -4.83 3.92
CA GLY A 27 -1.78 -5.30 2.61
C GLY A 27 -0.74 -5.30 1.47
N VAL A 28 0.41 -4.62 1.64
CA VAL A 28 1.50 -4.57 0.63
C VAL A 28 2.78 -5.24 1.12
N LEU A 29 3.29 -4.85 2.28
CA LEU A 29 4.48 -5.47 2.88
C LEU A 29 4.09 -6.59 3.83
N ILE A 30 3.01 -6.40 4.56
CA ILE A 30 2.48 -7.31 5.58
C ILE A 30 1.09 -7.77 5.13
N ASP A 31 0.87 -9.09 5.11
CA ASP A 31 -0.40 -9.72 4.73
C ASP A 31 -1.42 -9.65 5.88
N SER A 32 -1.71 -8.43 6.31
CA SER A 32 -2.66 -8.15 7.38
C SER A 32 -4.10 -8.36 6.94
N GLU A 33 -4.42 -8.23 5.65
CA GLU A 33 -5.77 -8.44 5.11
C GLU A 33 -6.20 -9.91 5.17
N ALA A 34 -5.34 -10.86 4.78
CA ALA A 34 -5.66 -12.28 4.89
C ALA A 34 -5.86 -12.70 6.35
N VAL A 35 -5.00 -12.20 7.25
CA VAL A 35 -5.15 -12.44 8.69
C VAL A 35 -6.45 -11.83 9.22
N ALA A 36 -6.79 -10.61 8.81
CA ALA A 36 -8.05 -9.97 9.19
C ALA A 36 -9.26 -10.78 8.72
N ALA A 37 -9.24 -11.24 7.45
CA ALA A 37 -10.29 -12.07 6.89
C ALA A 37 -10.53 -13.35 7.70
N ASP A 38 -9.46 -14.09 8.00
CA ASP A 38 -9.55 -15.34 8.77
C ASP A 38 -10.05 -15.10 10.20
N VAL A 39 -9.63 -14.03 10.84
CA VAL A 39 -10.12 -13.65 12.17
C VAL A 39 -11.60 -13.28 12.11
N ILE A 40 -12.01 -12.43 11.17
CA ILE A 40 -13.40 -12.00 11.01
C ILE A 40 -14.30 -13.23 10.79
N VAL A 41 -13.92 -14.11 9.85
CA VAL A 41 -14.70 -15.33 9.56
C VAL A 41 -14.84 -16.18 10.81
N ARG A 42 -13.74 -16.48 11.51
CA ARG A 42 -13.74 -17.27 12.75
C ARG A 42 -14.65 -16.66 13.82
N GLU A 43 -14.57 -15.36 14.03
CA GLU A 43 -15.35 -14.63 15.03
C GLU A 43 -16.86 -14.60 14.69
N LEU A 44 -17.20 -14.50 13.40
CA LEU A 44 -18.58 -14.55 12.92
C LEU A 44 -19.16 -15.97 13.00
N ASP A 45 -18.41 -16.99 12.58
CA ASP A 45 -18.81 -18.39 12.68
C ASP A 45 -19.11 -18.80 14.14
N ALA A 46 -18.32 -18.29 15.08
CA ALA A 46 -18.53 -18.54 16.50
C ALA A 46 -19.83 -17.89 17.03
N ARG A 47 -20.23 -16.74 16.48
CA ARG A 47 -21.45 -16.00 16.88
C ARG A 47 -22.69 -16.44 16.13
N TRP A 48 -22.53 -17.03 14.95
CA TRP A 48 -23.62 -17.46 14.07
C TRP A 48 -23.59 -18.98 13.81
N PRO A 49 -23.90 -19.80 14.81
CA PRO A 49 -23.85 -21.25 14.64
C PRO A 49 -24.62 -21.74 13.42
N GLY A 50 -23.98 -22.56 12.59
CA GLY A 50 -24.55 -23.12 11.37
C GLY A 50 -24.49 -22.20 10.15
N VAL A 51 -23.82 -21.04 10.23
CA VAL A 51 -23.54 -20.14 9.12
C VAL A 51 -22.06 -20.28 8.76
N ASP A 52 -21.73 -20.39 7.47
CA ASP A 52 -20.39 -20.17 6.94
C ASP A 52 -20.30 -18.69 6.55
N ALA A 53 -19.57 -17.90 7.34
CA ALA A 53 -19.47 -16.46 7.12
C ALA A 53 -18.48 -16.10 5.97
N ARG A 54 -17.60 -17.03 5.57
CA ARG A 54 -16.54 -16.75 4.56
C ARG A 54 -17.09 -16.19 3.26
N PRO A 55 -18.13 -16.75 2.60
CA PRO A 55 -18.68 -16.21 1.35
C PRO A 55 -19.24 -14.79 1.49
N ALA A 56 -19.70 -14.41 2.68
CA ALA A 56 -20.23 -13.08 2.96
C ALA A 56 -19.14 -12.06 3.28
N VAL A 57 -17.98 -12.49 3.82
CA VAL A 57 -16.85 -11.64 4.19
C VAL A 57 -15.94 -11.34 3.00
N MET A 58 -15.54 -12.38 2.23
CA MET A 58 -14.52 -12.26 1.19
C MET A 58 -14.77 -11.16 0.16
N PRO A 59 -16.00 -10.93 -0.35
CA PRO A 59 -16.26 -9.85 -1.31
C PRO A 59 -16.13 -8.44 -0.74
N LEU A 60 -16.04 -8.30 0.59
CA LEU A 60 -16.03 -7.04 1.32
C LEU A 60 -14.63 -6.67 1.83
N LEU A 61 -13.63 -7.52 1.59
CA LEU A 61 -12.25 -7.22 1.97
C LEU A 61 -11.75 -5.94 1.29
N GLY A 62 -10.84 -5.22 1.94
CA GLY A 62 -10.40 -3.89 1.50
C GLY A 62 -11.31 -2.76 1.97
N LEU A 63 -12.48 -3.04 2.55
CA LEU A 63 -13.33 -2.05 3.22
C LEU A 63 -12.93 -1.94 4.69
N ARG A 64 -13.35 -0.82 5.31
CA ARG A 64 -13.24 -0.69 6.79
C ARG A 64 -14.00 -1.82 7.48
N ILE A 65 -13.45 -2.31 8.59
CA ILE A 65 -13.98 -3.47 9.31
C ILE A 65 -15.47 -3.32 9.67
N GLU A 66 -15.92 -2.12 10.02
CA GLU A 66 -17.32 -1.87 10.35
C GLU A 66 -18.23 -2.12 9.13
N ARG A 67 -17.75 -1.80 7.92
CA ARG A 67 -18.45 -2.05 6.66
C ARG A 67 -18.45 -3.52 6.29
N VAL A 68 -17.36 -4.22 6.52
CA VAL A 68 -17.26 -5.68 6.32
C VAL A 68 -18.26 -6.38 7.23
N LEU A 69 -18.29 -6.06 8.52
CA LEU A 69 -19.19 -6.66 9.49
C LEU A 69 -20.66 -6.35 9.20
N ALA A 70 -20.98 -5.10 8.83
CA ALA A 70 -22.36 -4.73 8.47
C ALA A 70 -22.83 -5.45 7.20
N GLY A 71 -22.01 -5.48 6.13
CA GLY A 71 -22.35 -6.16 4.89
C GLY A 71 -22.47 -7.68 5.04
N ALA A 72 -21.58 -8.31 5.81
CA ALA A 72 -21.67 -9.74 6.12
C ALA A 72 -22.92 -10.06 6.94
N SER A 73 -23.28 -9.22 7.93
CA SER A 73 -24.50 -9.34 8.72
C SER A 73 -25.75 -9.30 7.84
N GLU A 74 -25.82 -8.34 6.92
CA GLU A 74 -26.91 -8.18 5.97
C GLU A 74 -27.03 -9.40 5.04
N ALA A 75 -25.91 -9.86 4.48
CA ALA A 75 -25.86 -10.97 3.53
C ALA A 75 -26.40 -12.28 4.12
N VAL A 76 -26.18 -12.53 5.42
CA VAL A 76 -26.62 -13.77 6.09
C VAL A 76 -27.88 -13.58 6.96
N GLY A 77 -28.45 -12.37 6.99
CA GLY A 77 -29.65 -12.06 7.79
C GLY A 77 -29.42 -12.19 9.29
N ARG A 78 -28.25 -11.82 9.78
CA ARG A 78 -27.86 -11.82 11.20
C ARG A 78 -27.54 -10.41 11.67
N THR A 79 -27.43 -10.23 12.98
CA THR A 79 -27.06 -8.94 13.58
C THR A 79 -25.90 -9.13 14.55
N LEU A 80 -25.11 -8.07 14.70
CA LEU A 80 -24.06 -7.95 15.70
C LEU A 80 -24.41 -6.81 16.66
N SER A 81 -24.13 -6.99 17.94
CA SER A 81 -24.17 -5.90 18.90
C SER A 81 -22.95 -4.98 18.72
N ALA A 82 -22.99 -3.78 19.31
CA ALA A 82 -21.83 -2.90 19.32
C ALA A 82 -20.61 -3.55 20.02
N ASP A 83 -20.88 -4.30 21.10
CA ASP A 83 -19.84 -5.03 21.84
C ASP A 83 -19.20 -6.13 20.99
N ASP A 84 -19.99 -6.82 20.13
CA ASP A 84 -19.46 -7.81 19.19
C ASP A 84 -18.54 -7.17 18.15
N VAL A 85 -18.97 -6.06 17.55
CA VAL A 85 -18.17 -5.29 16.58
C VAL A 85 -16.84 -4.88 17.20
N ASP A 86 -16.86 -4.34 18.42
CA ASP A 86 -15.67 -3.93 19.16
C ASP A 86 -14.76 -5.12 19.53
N ALA A 87 -15.37 -6.25 19.90
CA ALA A 87 -14.61 -7.47 20.21
C ALA A 87 -13.89 -8.02 18.96
N ILE A 88 -14.59 -8.08 17.83
CA ILE A 88 -14.02 -8.54 16.55
C ILE A 88 -12.90 -7.59 16.10
N ARG A 89 -13.10 -6.27 16.18
CA ARG A 89 -12.09 -5.28 15.83
C ARG A 89 -10.82 -5.49 16.66
N ARG A 90 -10.93 -5.65 17.98
CA ARG A 90 -9.76 -5.93 18.85
C ARG A 90 -9.07 -7.25 18.50
N ALA A 91 -9.83 -8.28 18.14
CA ALA A 91 -9.26 -9.56 17.75
C ALA A 91 -8.46 -9.45 16.43
N VAL A 92 -8.96 -8.69 15.45
CA VAL A 92 -8.25 -8.41 14.19
C VAL A 92 -6.98 -7.60 14.46
N GLU A 93 -7.05 -6.52 15.23
CA GLU A 93 -5.90 -5.70 15.59
C GLU A 93 -4.80 -6.53 16.29
N ALA A 94 -5.19 -7.39 17.23
CA ALA A 94 -4.26 -8.26 17.93
C ALA A 94 -3.60 -9.30 17.02
N ALA A 95 -4.33 -9.82 16.04
CA ALA A 95 -3.80 -10.80 15.09
C ALA A 95 -2.88 -10.15 14.04
N ALA A 96 -3.21 -8.94 13.58
CA ALA A 96 -2.41 -8.20 12.59
C ALA A 96 -0.96 -7.97 13.04
N VAL A 97 -0.72 -7.84 14.36
CA VAL A 97 0.63 -7.71 14.92
C VAL A 97 1.55 -8.88 14.50
N ASN A 98 0.99 -10.07 14.26
CA ASN A 98 1.73 -11.28 13.89
C ASN A 98 1.54 -11.68 12.43
N ALA A 99 0.92 -10.85 11.61
CA ALA A 99 0.68 -11.15 10.20
C ALA A 99 2.01 -11.40 9.44
N PRO A 100 2.10 -12.40 8.56
CA PRO A 100 3.29 -12.68 7.76
C PRO A 100 3.58 -11.52 6.80
N MET A 101 4.75 -11.53 6.16
CA MET A 101 4.96 -10.70 4.98
C MET A 101 4.12 -11.21 3.81
N VAL A 102 3.78 -10.32 2.89
CA VAL A 102 3.16 -10.67 1.62
C VAL A 102 4.09 -11.59 0.85
N ASP A 103 3.53 -12.64 0.25
CA ASP A 103 4.32 -13.57 -0.55
C ASP A 103 5.02 -12.88 -1.72
N GLY A 104 6.28 -13.23 -1.96
CA GLY A 104 7.11 -12.63 -3.00
C GLY A 104 7.72 -11.27 -2.70
N ILE A 105 7.25 -10.52 -1.69
CA ILE A 105 7.72 -9.14 -1.43
C ILE A 105 9.22 -9.06 -1.11
N ASP A 106 9.74 -10.01 -0.35
CA ASP A 106 11.16 -10.05 0.00
C ASP A 106 12.05 -10.17 -1.25
N ALA A 107 11.71 -11.11 -2.12
CA ALA A 107 12.41 -11.34 -3.38
C ALA A 107 12.27 -10.14 -4.33
N ALA A 108 11.06 -9.55 -4.41
CA ALA A 108 10.80 -8.38 -5.23
C ALA A 108 11.66 -7.17 -4.80
N LEU A 109 11.68 -6.86 -3.50
CA LEU A 109 12.48 -5.76 -2.98
C LEU A 109 13.99 -6.00 -3.15
N ALA A 110 14.46 -7.23 -3.02
CA ALA A 110 15.86 -7.59 -3.24
C ALA A 110 16.29 -7.40 -4.71
N ALA A 111 15.37 -7.58 -5.67
CA ALA A 111 15.62 -7.43 -7.10
C ALA A 111 15.51 -5.98 -7.61
N ILE A 112 14.94 -5.06 -6.82
CA ILE A 112 14.68 -3.67 -7.22
C ILE A 112 15.85 -2.77 -6.81
N PRO A 113 16.62 -2.18 -7.76
CA PRO A 113 17.78 -1.35 -7.46
C PRO A 113 17.38 0.12 -7.19
N LEU A 114 16.33 0.34 -6.41
CA LEU A 114 15.85 1.66 -6.03
C LEU A 114 15.98 1.89 -4.53
N THR A 115 16.09 3.16 -4.14
CA THR A 115 15.84 3.53 -2.75
C THR A 115 14.38 3.25 -2.43
N THR A 116 14.15 2.48 -1.37
CA THR A 116 12.80 2.12 -0.90
C THR A 116 12.42 2.90 0.35
N ALA A 117 11.16 3.24 0.48
CA ALA A 117 10.55 3.82 1.67
C ALA A 117 9.22 3.13 1.99
N CYS A 118 8.81 3.19 3.25
CA CYS A 118 7.49 2.75 3.68
C CYS A 118 6.66 3.97 4.06
N ALA A 119 5.41 4.04 3.59
CA ALA A 119 4.45 5.09 3.92
C ALA A 119 3.13 4.46 4.37
N SER A 120 2.77 4.59 5.65
CA SER A 120 1.64 3.88 6.27
C SER A 120 0.75 4.81 7.10
N ASN A 121 -0.54 4.45 7.20
CA ASN A 121 -1.48 5.05 8.17
C ASN A 121 -1.37 4.43 9.57
N SER A 122 -0.55 3.41 9.73
CA SER A 122 -0.24 2.82 11.03
C SER A 122 0.78 3.69 11.80
N TYR A 123 0.84 3.51 13.12
CA TYR A 123 1.85 4.18 13.95
C TYR A 123 3.24 3.59 13.70
N ARG A 124 4.26 4.44 13.81
CA ARG A 124 5.66 4.08 13.55
C ARG A 124 6.11 2.84 14.34
N ALA A 125 5.77 2.75 15.61
CA ALA A 125 6.15 1.63 16.45
C ALA A 125 5.62 0.28 15.94
N TYR A 126 4.38 0.26 15.38
CA TYR A 126 3.82 -0.93 14.76
C TYR A 126 4.57 -1.30 13.47
N VAL A 127 4.82 -0.33 12.58
CA VAL A 127 5.53 -0.55 11.33
C VAL A 127 6.94 -1.08 11.58
N GLU A 128 7.68 -0.48 12.52
CA GLU A 128 9.02 -0.94 12.91
C GLU A 128 9.00 -2.39 13.42
N ALA A 129 8.06 -2.71 14.30
CA ALA A 129 7.93 -4.08 14.84
C ALA A 129 7.57 -5.10 13.75
N ALA A 130 6.65 -4.77 12.83
CA ALA A 130 6.25 -5.63 11.73
C ALA A 130 7.41 -5.88 10.75
N LEU A 131 8.12 -4.84 10.35
CA LEU A 131 9.27 -4.95 9.43
C LEU A 131 10.46 -5.67 10.08
N ALA A 132 10.71 -5.46 11.37
CA ALA A 132 11.75 -6.18 12.09
C ALA A 132 11.45 -7.69 12.18
N ARG A 133 10.22 -8.04 12.54
CA ARG A 133 9.75 -9.42 12.67
C ARG A 133 9.81 -10.19 11.35
N THR A 134 9.46 -9.54 10.24
CA THR A 134 9.47 -10.15 8.90
C THR A 134 10.83 -10.07 8.20
N GLY A 135 11.81 -9.37 8.79
CA GLY A 135 13.13 -9.17 8.20
C GLY A 135 13.17 -8.10 7.10
N LEU A 136 12.04 -7.47 6.80
CA LEU A 136 11.95 -6.44 5.75
C LEU A 136 12.61 -5.11 6.14
N ALA A 137 12.89 -4.89 7.43
CA ALA A 137 13.55 -3.66 7.92
C ALA A 137 14.86 -3.33 7.18
N ARG A 138 15.58 -4.35 6.67
CA ARG A 138 16.82 -4.17 5.90
C ARG A 138 16.67 -3.34 4.63
N PHE A 139 15.48 -3.35 4.03
CA PHE A 139 15.21 -2.59 2.80
C PHE A 139 14.89 -1.13 3.08
N PHE A 140 14.33 -0.82 4.25
CA PHE A 140 13.76 0.50 4.55
C PHE A 140 14.65 1.34 5.48
N GLY A 141 15.34 0.73 6.46
CA GLY A 141 16.07 1.46 7.49
C GLY A 141 15.15 2.48 8.17
N ASP A 142 15.61 3.74 8.28
CA ASP A 142 14.84 4.83 8.91
C ASP A 142 13.81 5.51 7.98
N ARG A 143 13.70 5.05 6.72
CA ARG A 143 12.80 5.65 5.70
C ARG A 143 11.36 5.18 5.88
N LEU A 144 10.83 5.40 7.08
CA LEU A 144 9.46 5.08 7.49
C LEU A 144 8.70 6.37 7.70
N PHE A 145 7.59 6.53 6.99
CA PHE A 145 6.70 7.68 7.06
C PHE A 145 5.33 7.19 7.51
N CYS A 146 4.91 7.57 8.71
CA CYS A 146 3.77 7.01 9.42
C CYS A 146 2.77 8.09 9.81
N ALA A 147 1.54 7.70 10.17
CA ALA A 147 0.47 8.63 10.51
C ALA A 147 0.87 9.62 11.61
N ASP A 148 1.66 9.19 12.59
CA ASP A 148 2.16 10.00 13.70
C ASP A 148 3.30 10.96 13.32
N SER A 149 3.81 10.87 12.08
CA SER A 149 4.86 11.77 11.56
C SER A 149 4.32 12.91 10.68
N VAL A 150 3.02 12.97 10.41
CA VAL A 150 2.39 13.94 9.51
C VAL A 150 1.17 14.60 10.15
N ALA A 151 0.81 15.78 9.67
CA ALA A 151 -0.35 16.50 10.17
C ALA A 151 -1.68 15.84 9.76
N ARG A 152 -1.73 15.25 8.56
CA ARG A 152 -2.92 14.62 8.01
C ARG A 152 -2.53 13.26 7.42
N PRO A 153 -3.06 12.15 7.97
CA PRO A 153 -2.84 10.83 7.41
C PRO A 153 -3.59 10.66 6.07
N LYS A 154 -3.33 9.54 5.35
CA LYS A 154 -4.09 9.18 4.15
C LYS A 154 -5.62 9.24 4.44
N PRO A 155 -6.45 9.80 3.56
CA PRO A 155 -6.22 10.07 2.14
C PRO A 155 -5.55 11.41 1.82
N ALA A 156 -5.07 12.19 2.80
CA ALA A 156 -4.25 13.34 2.50
C ALA A 156 -2.87 12.90 1.96
N PRO A 157 -2.25 13.68 1.04
CA PRO A 157 -1.00 13.30 0.40
C PRO A 157 0.22 13.48 1.30
N ASP A 158 0.06 13.95 2.52
CA ASP A 158 1.12 14.46 3.39
C ASP A 158 2.22 13.42 3.65
N VAL A 159 1.87 12.15 3.87
CA VAL A 159 2.83 11.07 4.15
C VAL A 159 3.72 10.78 2.93
N TYR A 160 3.13 10.76 1.73
CA TYR A 160 3.88 10.56 0.48
C TYR A 160 4.74 11.76 0.12
N LEU A 161 4.23 12.97 0.28
CA LEU A 161 5.00 14.19 0.07
C LEU A 161 6.15 14.33 1.08
N ALA A 162 5.96 13.87 2.33
CA ALA A 162 7.02 13.82 3.32
C ALA A 162 8.13 12.84 2.90
N ALA A 163 7.77 11.65 2.39
CA ALA A 163 8.70 10.67 1.87
C ALA A 163 9.53 11.24 0.71
N ALA A 164 8.88 11.77 -0.32
CA ALA A 164 9.56 12.36 -1.48
C ALA A 164 10.52 13.46 -1.05
N ARG A 165 10.07 14.41 -0.24
CA ARG A 165 10.90 15.54 0.25
C ARG A 165 12.11 15.07 1.03
N THR A 166 11.94 14.13 1.95
CA THR A 166 13.05 13.62 2.79
C THR A 166 14.09 12.88 1.96
N LEU A 167 13.65 12.21 0.89
CA LEU A 167 14.52 11.46 -0.01
C LEU A 167 15.07 12.31 -1.15
N GLY A 168 14.77 13.61 -1.22
CA GLY A 168 15.24 14.50 -2.28
C GLY A 168 14.67 14.17 -3.67
N ALA A 169 13.53 13.47 -3.74
CA ALA A 169 12.84 13.13 -4.97
C ALA A 169 11.67 14.09 -5.23
N VAL A 170 11.34 14.32 -6.50
CA VAL A 170 10.08 14.99 -6.87
C VAL A 170 8.98 13.92 -7.02
N PRO A 171 7.70 14.26 -6.81
CA PRO A 171 6.61 13.28 -6.89
C PRO A 171 6.59 12.44 -8.17
N ALA A 172 6.88 13.03 -9.32
CA ALA A 172 6.95 12.31 -10.60
C ALA A 172 8.06 11.22 -10.67
N GLN A 173 9.01 11.23 -9.73
CA GLN A 173 10.08 10.25 -9.58
C GLN A 173 9.76 9.18 -8.51
N CYS A 174 8.57 9.21 -7.96
CA CYS A 174 8.11 8.25 -6.97
C CYS A 174 7.11 7.27 -7.59
N LEU A 175 7.41 5.99 -7.46
CA LEU A 175 6.48 4.89 -7.73
C LEU A 175 5.94 4.38 -6.41
N VAL A 176 4.63 4.30 -6.29
CA VAL A 176 3.94 3.85 -5.06
C VAL A 176 3.30 2.50 -5.31
N VAL A 177 3.39 1.59 -4.35
CA VAL A 177 2.61 0.35 -4.28
C VAL A 177 1.64 0.46 -3.12
N GLU A 178 0.36 0.27 -3.39
CA GLU A 178 -0.75 0.48 -2.47
C GLU A 178 -1.90 -0.50 -2.73
N ASP A 179 -2.61 -0.91 -1.68
CA ASP A 179 -3.74 -1.84 -1.78
C ASP A 179 -5.11 -1.18 -1.54
N SER A 180 -5.12 0.01 -0.93
CA SER A 180 -6.32 0.65 -0.41
C SER A 180 -6.78 1.87 -1.23
N VAL A 181 -8.11 2.08 -1.25
CA VAL A 181 -8.71 3.30 -1.82
C VAL A 181 -8.12 4.56 -1.17
N THR A 182 -7.94 4.52 0.13
CA THR A 182 -7.41 5.64 0.93
C THR A 182 -5.98 6.00 0.53
N GLY A 183 -5.13 4.99 0.38
CA GLY A 183 -3.73 5.19 0.05
C GLY A 183 -3.50 5.54 -1.42
N ILE A 184 -4.22 4.89 -2.35
CA ILE A 184 -4.15 5.24 -3.78
C ILE A 184 -4.58 6.69 -3.98
N THR A 185 -5.67 7.12 -3.31
CA THR A 185 -6.12 8.52 -3.37
C THR A 185 -5.03 9.47 -2.88
N ALA A 186 -4.36 9.15 -1.77
CA ALA A 186 -3.29 9.97 -1.21
C ALA A 186 -2.07 10.06 -2.13
N ALA A 187 -1.63 8.94 -2.69
CA ALA A 187 -0.47 8.89 -3.60
C ALA A 187 -0.74 9.58 -4.93
N ALA A 188 -1.95 9.40 -5.50
CA ALA A 188 -2.38 10.11 -6.71
C ALA A 188 -2.48 11.62 -6.47
N ALA A 189 -3.03 12.05 -5.32
CA ALA A 189 -3.09 13.46 -4.93
C ALA A 189 -1.69 14.05 -4.69
N ALA A 190 -0.71 13.25 -4.32
CA ALA A 190 0.69 13.65 -4.24
C ALA A 190 1.36 13.84 -5.62
N GLY A 191 0.71 13.42 -6.72
CA GLY A 191 1.26 13.47 -8.08
C GLY A 191 2.25 12.34 -8.39
N MET A 192 2.15 11.21 -7.71
CA MET A 192 3.01 10.05 -7.88
C MET A 192 2.39 9.02 -8.84
N THR A 193 3.22 8.14 -9.39
CA THR A 193 2.74 6.97 -10.14
C THR A 193 2.33 5.89 -9.14
N VAL A 194 1.12 5.34 -9.28
CA VAL A 194 0.57 4.36 -8.32
C VAL A 194 0.31 3.02 -9.00
N LEU A 195 0.83 1.96 -8.41
CA LEU A 195 0.48 0.57 -8.67
C LEU A 195 -0.48 0.11 -7.56
N GLY A 196 -1.66 -0.37 -7.94
CA GLY A 196 -2.59 -1.00 -7.01
C GLY A 196 -2.21 -2.48 -6.83
N PHE A 197 -2.03 -2.92 -5.61
CA PHE A 197 -1.83 -4.34 -5.30
C PHE A 197 -3.11 -4.92 -4.70
N VAL A 198 -3.53 -6.06 -5.22
CA VAL A 198 -4.71 -6.79 -4.74
C VAL A 198 -4.28 -8.22 -4.45
N GLY A 199 -3.60 -8.41 -3.33
CA GLY A 199 -3.08 -9.71 -2.92
C GLY A 199 -4.16 -10.79 -2.80
N GLY A 200 -3.75 -12.06 -2.91
CA GLY A 200 -4.61 -13.21 -2.65
C GLY A 200 -5.52 -13.65 -3.78
N GLY A 201 -5.41 -13.09 -5.01
CA GLY A 201 -6.10 -13.61 -6.21
C GLY A 201 -7.64 -13.56 -6.18
N HIS A 202 -8.23 -12.76 -5.28
CA HIS A 202 -9.69 -12.71 -5.07
C HIS A 202 -10.33 -11.38 -5.48
N ALA A 203 -9.56 -10.44 -6.03
CA ALA A 203 -10.09 -9.15 -6.43
C ALA A 203 -11.08 -9.29 -7.58
N SER A 204 -12.28 -8.77 -7.40
CA SER A 204 -13.26 -8.71 -8.48
C SER A 204 -12.85 -7.67 -9.53
N ALA A 205 -13.32 -7.85 -10.78
CA ALA A 205 -13.11 -6.87 -11.83
C ALA A 205 -13.61 -5.47 -11.43
N ALA A 206 -14.72 -5.39 -10.70
CA ALA A 206 -15.27 -4.14 -10.19
C ALA A 206 -14.33 -3.45 -9.18
N GLN A 207 -13.66 -4.22 -8.33
CA GLN A 207 -12.67 -3.69 -7.39
C GLN A 207 -11.43 -3.16 -8.12
N ILE A 208 -10.92 -3.90 -9.11
CA ILE A 208 -9.80 -3.47 -9.94
C ILE A 208 -10.14 -2.16 -10.67
N ASP A 209 -11.33 -2.07 -11.28
CA ASP A 209 -11.78 -0.87 -11.99
C ASP A 209 -11.96 0.32 -11.03
N ALA A 210 -12.45 0.08 -9.81
CA ALA A 210 -12.56 1.10 -8.78
C ALA A 210 -11.17 1.67 -8.40
N LEU A 211 -10.15 0.81 -8.19
CA LEU A 211 -8.79 1.24 -7.88
C LEU A 211 -8.15 2.03 -9.04
N ARG A 212 -8.39 1.62 -10.29
CA ARG A 212 -7.97 2.38 -11.47
C ARG A 212 -8.67 3.73 -11.57
N GLY A 213 -9.96 3.77 -11.30
CA GLY A 213 -10.78 4.99 -11.33
C GLY A 213 -10.33 6.08 -10.35
N ILE A 214 -9.68 5.72 -9.26
CA ILE A 214 -9.16 6.64 -8.24
C ILE A 214 -7.67 6.98 -8.41
N GLY A 215 -6.98 6.42 -9.40
CA GLY A 215 -5.62 6.83 -9.75
C GLY A 215 -4.57 5.75 -9.85
N ALA A 216 -4.88 4.48 -9.60
CA ALA A 216 -3.94 3.40 -9.87
C ALA A 216 -3.70 3.28 -11.39
N ARG A 217 -2.45 3.41 -11.81
CA ARG A 217 -2.06 3.26 -13.23
C ARG A 217 -2.14 1.82 -13.71
N HIS A 218 -1.91 0.89 -12.81
CA HIS A 218 -2.05 -0.54 -13.02
C HIS A 218 -2.46 -1.19 -11.71
N VAL A 219 -3.16 -2.32 -11.79
CA VAL A 219 -3.53 -3.17 -10.65
C VAL A 219 -3.03 -4.58 -10.94
N PHE A 220 -2.33 -5.18 -9.98
CA PHE A 220 -1.71 -6.50 -10.07
C PHE A 220 -1.91 -7.29 -8.77
N ASP A 221 -1.76 -8.62 -8.82
CA ASP A 221 -2.04 -9.54 -7.72
C ASP A 221 -0.87 -10.48 -7.37
N ASP A 222 0.20 -10.46 -8.17
CA ASP A 222 1.42 -11.23 -7.91
C ASP A 222 2.61 -10.29 -7.65
N MET A 223 3.09 -10.27 -6.41
CA MET A 223 4.21 -9.41 -6.00
C MET A 223 5.53 -9.76 -6.71
N HIS A 224 5.67 -10.98 -7.24
CA HIS A 224 6.84 -11.35 -8.05
C HIS A 224 6.94 -10.57 -9.37
N GLU A 225 5.85 -9.98 -9.85
CA GLU A 225 5.85 -9.13 -11.05
C GLU A 225 6.34 -7.70 -10.79
N LEU A 226 6.38 -7.25 -9.52
CA LEU A 226 6.74 -5.88 -9.17
C LEU A 226 8.08 -5.41 -9.75
N PRO A 227 9.17 -6.21 -9.75
CA PRO A 227 10.44 -5.79 -10.38
C PRO A 227 10.31 -5.46 -11.86
N GLY A 228 9.45 -6.17 -12.58
CA GLY A 228 9.16 -5.93 -13.99
C GLY A 228 8.44 -4.59 -14.22
N TYR A 229 7.47 -4.25 -13.38
CA TYR A 229 6.79 -2.94 -13.43
C TYR A 229 7.75 -1.81 -13.10
N VAL A 230 8.58 -1.96 -12.07
CA VAL A 230 9.60 -0.97 -11.69
C VAL A 230 10.58 -0.72 -12.83
N ALA A 231 11.14 -1.78 -13.41
CA ALA A 231 12.11 -1.65 -14.51
C ALA A 231 11.50 -0.92 -15.73
N ARG A 232 10.26 -1.23 -16.07
CA ARG A 232 9.55 -0.57 -17.17
C ARG A 232 9.28 0.89 -16.87
N TRP A 233 8.81 1.19 -15.65
CA TRP A 233 8.58 2.57 -15.23
C TRP A 233 9.88 3.41 -15.26
N GLN A 234 11.00 2.86 -14.81
CA GLN A 234 12.29 3.52 -14.89
C GLN A 234 12.71 3.83 -16.34
N ALA A 235 12.46 2.91 -17.25
CA ALA A 235 12.85 3.05 -18.65
C ALA A 235 11.98 4.02 -19.45
N THR A 236 10.67 4.10 -19.15
CA THR A 236 9.69 4.77 -20.01
C THR A 236 8.85 5.84 -19.29
N GLY A 237 8.90 5.91 -17.97
CA GLY A 237 7.97 6.69 -17.15
C GLY A 237 6.55 6.09 -17.10
N ALA A 238 6.32 4.90 -17.70
CA ALA A 238 5.05 4.21 -17.71
C ALA A 238 5.17 2.79 -17.16
N VAL A 239 4.12 2.29 -16.50
CA VAL A 239 4.10 0.94 -15.89
C VAL A 239 3.59 -0.15 -16.85
N LEU A 240 2.87 0.24 -17.90
CA LEU A 240 2.40 -0.66 -18.97
C LEU A 240 2.98 -0.23 -20.33
N PRO A 241 3.10 -1.15 -21.30
CA PRO A 241 3.35 -0.75 -22.68
C PRO A 241 2.17 0.12 -23.18
N ASN A 242 2.51 1.15 -23.97
CA ASN A 242 1.51 1.95 -24.69
C ASN A 242 0.78 1.08 -25.72
#